data_78a23691d130aa29ca32f583251be274
#
_entry.id   78a23691d130aa29ca32f583251be274
#
_cell.length_a   1.000
_cell.length_b   1.000
_cell.length_c   1.000
_cell.angle_alpha   90.00
_cell.angle_beta   90.00
_cell.angle_gamma   90.00
#
_symmetry.space_group_name_H-M   'P 1'
#
loop_
_entity.id
_entity.type
_entity.pdbx_description
1 polymer ?
#
loop_
_entity_poly.entity_id
_entity_poly.type
_entity_poly.pdbx_seq_one_letter_code
_entity_poly.pdbx_strand_id
1 'polypeptide(L)'
;MLRGSLNGKRYLLVMDDVWNEDPRAWGELKSLLLGGAEGSKILVTTRSNKVPSIMGTTRGITDYNLQELPYKDCLSSFMKYAFGERQKKHPNLIKIGEKIVEKCRGNPLAVRTLGSLLYGTTDEHYWEYVRDNDIWKLKQTANDILPALRLSYDQLSPHLRQCFAYCSIFPKD
;
A
#
# COMPACT_ATOMS: atom_id res chain seq x y z
N MET A 1 24.23 -16.30 -15.70
CA MET A 1 23.49 -15.53 -16.72
C MET A 1 23.35 -14.05 -16.35
N LEU A 2 22.85 -13.65 -15.17
CA LEU A 2 22.63 -12.23 -14.83
C LEU A 2 23.89 -11.36 -14.92
N ARG A 3 25.02 -11.82 -14.35
CA ARG A 3 26.30 -11.11 -14.39
C ARG A 3 26.77 -10.79 -15.81
N GLY A 4 26.65 -11.75 -16.76
CA GLY A 4 27.03 -11.54 -18.13
C GLY A 4 26.14 -10.54 -18.89
N SER A 5 24.83 -10.50 -18.54
CA SER A 5 23.87 -9.59 -19.15
C SER A 5 24.04 -8.13 -18.71
N LEU A 6 24.58 -7.90 -17.49
CA LEU A 6 24.74 -6.58 -16.87
C LEU A 6 26.16 -6.02 -17.05
N ASN A 7 27.14 -6.86 -17.39
CA ASN A 7 28.54 -6.48 -17.47
C ASN A 7 28.74 -5.32 -18.45
N GLY A 8 29.35 -4.24 -18.00
CA GLY A 8 29.63 -3.04 -18.80
C GLY A 8 28.39 -2.23 -19.21
N LYS A 9 27.17 -2.63 -18.79
CA LYS A 9 25.93 -1.92 -19.12
C LYS A 9 25.42 -1.11 -17.95
N ARG A 10 24.83 0.04 -18.24
CA ARG A 10 24.07 0.82 -17.27
C ARG A 10 22.69 0.23 -17.11
N TYR A 11 22.26 -0.03 -15.85
CA TYR A 11 20.98 -0.63 -15.53
C TYR A 11 20.24 0.11 -14.41
N LEU A 12 18.94 -0.06 -14.38
CA LEU A 12 18.07 0.20 -13.24
C LEU A 12 17.45 -1.13 -12.79
N LEU A 13 17.80 -1.58 -11.57
CA LEU A 13 17.18 -2.74 -10.95
C LEU A 13 16.13 -2.26 -9.95
N VAL A 14 14.90 -2.73 -10.10
CA VAL A 14 13.81 -2.43 -9.17
C VAL A 14 13.41 -3.73 -8.47
N MET A 15 13.46 -3.72 -7.14
CA MET A 15 13.03 -4.83 -6.30
C MET A 15 11.91 -4.32 -5.39
N ASP A 16 10.74 -4.94 -5.51
CA ASP A 16 9.54 -4.50 -4.79
C ASP A 16 9.22 -5.44 -3.64
N ASP A 17 8.73 -4.88 -2.52
CA ASP A 17 8.29 -5.57 -1.30
C ASP A 17 9.32 -6.58 -0.75
N VAL A 18 10.56 -6.14 -0.62
CA VAL A 18 11.67 -7.00 -0.17
C VAL A 18 11.58 -7.26 1.34
N TRP A 19 11.63 -8.54 1.71
CA TRP A 19 11.56 -9.02 3.09
C TRP A 19 12.83 -9.73 3.57
N ASN A 20 13.74 -10.06 2.66
CA ASN A 20 14.93 -10.83 3.02
C ASN A 20 15.87 -9.98 3.88
N GLU A 21 16.08 -10.42 5.11
CA GLU A 21 16.98 -9.81 6.11
C GLU A 21 18.30 -10.58 6.25
N ASP A 22 18.65 -11.48 5.31
CA ASP A 22 19.91 -12.20 5.33
C ASP A 22 21.03 -11.39 4.67
N PRO A 23 22.08 -10.96 5.43
CA PRO A 23 23.20 -10.22 4.88
C PRO A 23 24.00 -11.02 3.83
N ARG A 24 24.00 -12.36 3.89
CA ARG A 24 24.74 -13.21 2.94
C ARG A 24 24.09 -13.17 1.57
N ALA A 25 22.76 -13.33 1.52
CA ALA A 25 22.00 -13.22 0.27
C ALA A 25 22.20 -11.84 -0.40
N TRP A 26 22.25 -10.78 0.39
CA TRP A 26 22.56 -9.44 -0.11
C TRP A 26 23.99 -9.32 -0.63
N GLY A 27 24.98 -9.93 0.05
CA GLY A 27 26.37 -9.99 -0.40
C GLY A 27 26.52 -10.71 -1.74
N GLU A 28 25.85 -11.84 -1.92
CA GLU A 28 25.81 -12.59 -3.17
C GLU A 28 25.19 -11.76 -4.32
N LEU A 29 24.00 -11.17 -4.10
CA LEU A 29 23.37 -10.32 -5.09
C LEU A 29 24.28 -9.15 -5.48
N LYS A 30 24.86 -8.47 -4.49
CA LYS A 30 25.79 -7.36 -4.72
C LYS A 30 26.98 -7.78 -5.59
N SER A 31 27.53 -8.96 -5.36
CA SER A 31 28.65 -9.49 -6.17
C SER A 31 28.28 -9.71 -7.65
N LEU A 32 27.03 -10.08 -7.92
CA LEU A 32 26.52 -10.24 -9.27
C LEU A 32 26.31 -8.89 -9.99
N LEU A 33 26.08 -7.83 -9.24
CA LEU A 33 25.77 -6.49 -9.76
C LEU A 33 27.02 -5.62 -9.94
N LEU A 34 28.17 -5.99 -9.39
CA LEU A 34 29.43 -5.22 -9.45
C LEU A 34 29.96 -4.98 -10.88
N GLY A 35 29.52 -5.77 -11.87
CA GLY A 35 29.94 -5.61 -13.27
C GLY A 35 29.22 -4.52 -14.06
N GLY A 36 28.26 -3.83 -13.44
CA GLY A 36 27.51 -2.78 -14.11
C GLY A 36 28.32 -1.51 -14.38
N ALA A 37 27.97 -0.77 -15.43
CA ALA A 37 28.58 0.51 -15.73
C ALA A 37 28.25 1.58 -14.70
N GLU A 38 29.09 2.61 -14.62
CA GLU A 38 28.88 3.77 -13.75
C GLU A 38 27.49 4.40 -13.99
N GLY A 39 26.84 4.80 -12.88
CA GLY A 39 25.46 5.36 -12.89
C GLY A 39 24.36 4.30 -12.94
N SER A 40 24.67 2.99 -12.80
CA SER A 40 23.66 1.97 -12.52
C SER A 40 23.01 2.24 -11.17
N LYS A 41 21.70 1.95 -11.08
CA LYS A 41 20.87 2.24 -9.90
C LYS A 41 20.12 0.98 -9.46
N ILE A 42 19.90 0.89 -8.14
CA ILE A 42 19.04 -0.11 -7.53
C ILE A 42 17.99 0.64 -6.71
N LEU A 43 16.72 0.38 -6.98
CA LEU A 43 15.59 0.88 -6.22
C LEU A 43 14.94 -0.30 -5.50
N VAL A 44 14.79 -0.17 -4.18
CA VAL A 44 14.19 -1.22 -3.34
C VAL A 44 13.05 -0.62 -2.56
N THR A 45 11.89 -1.30 -2.56
CA THR A 45 10.83 -1.02 -1.61
C THR A 45 10.79 -2.11 -0.54
N THR A 46 10.58 -1.72 0.71
CA THR A 46 10.50 -2.66 1.83
C THR A 46 9.67 -2.05 2.96
N ARG A 47 9.06 -2.91 3.77
CA ARG A 47 8.41 -2.56 5.04
C ARG A 47 9.29 -2.87 6.25
N SER A 48 10.43 -3.53 6.03
CA SER A 48 11.41 -3.81 7.09
C SER A 48 12.37 -2.66 7.27
N ASN A 49 12.49 -2.16 8.50
CA ASN A 49 13.48 -1.14 8.87
C ASN A 49 14.93 -1.70 8.89
N LYS A 50 15.09 -3.03 8.80
CA LYS A 50 16.42 -3.67 8.81
C LYS A 50 17.01 -3.80 7.40
N VAL A 51 16.18 -3.97 6.37
CA VAL A 51 16.65 -4.15 4.99
C VAL A 51 17.58 -3.04 4.54
N PRO A 52 17.30 -1.74 4.75
CA PRO A 52 18.23 -0.66 4.39
C PRO A 52 19.59 -0.79 5.07
N SER A 53 19.60 -1.16 6.36
CA SER A 53 20.85 -1.34 7.13
C SER A 53 21.67 -2.52 6.62
N ILE A 54 21.03 -3.62 6.23
CA ILE A 54 21.66 -4.85 5.73
C ILE A 54 22.22 -4.67 4.32
N MET A 55 21.52 -3.93 3.48
CA MET A 55 22.02 -3.61 2.13
C MET A 55 23.33 -2.84 2.14
N GLY A 56 23.67 -2.30 3.30
CA GLY A 56 24.98 -1.73 3.60
C GLY A 56 25.10 -0.27 3.20
N THR A 57 25.89 0.45 3.99
CA THR A 57 26.26 1.85 3.79
C THR A 57 27.29 2.00 2.67
N THR A 58 26.92 1.68 1.45
CA THR A 58 27.74 2.11 0.32
C THR A 58 27.47 3.60 0.08
N ARG A 59 28.51 4.40 -0.20
CA ARG A 59 28.35 5.82 -0.53
C ARG A 59 27.22 5.98 -1.56
N GLY A 60 26.15 6.73 -1.19
CA GLY A 60 25.02 7.01 -2.09
C GLY A 60 23.74 6.22 -1.83
N ILE A 61 23.65 5.39 -0.78
CA ILE A 61 22.37 4.86 -0.35
C ILE A 61 21.62 5.97 0.39
N THR A 62 20.45 6.30 -0.13
CA THR A 62 19.52 7.22 0.51
C THR A 62 18.32 6.40 0.99
N ASP A 63 18.20 6.27 2.29
CA ASP A 63 16.99 5.73 2.93
C ASP A 63 15.90 6.80 2.84
N TYR A 64 14.78 6.45 2.19
CA TYR A 64 13.65 7.34 2.03
C TYR A 64 12.42 6.73 2.70
N ASN A 65 12.07 7.27 3.86
CA ASN A 65 10.85 6.88 4.55
C ASN A 65 9.64 7.57 3.91
N LEU A 66 8.78 6.78 3.26
CA LEU A 66 7.54 7.26 2.66
C LEU A 66 6.62 7.83 3.73
N GLN A 67 6.26 9.09 3.59
CA GLN A 67 5.31 9.75 4.47
C GLN A 67 3.87 9.41 4.10
N GLU A 68 2.99 9.59 5.05
CA GLU A 68 1.54 9.51 4.83
C GLU A 68 1.10 10.53 3.76
N LEU A 69 0.05 10.19 3.04
CA LEU A 69 -0.48 11.07 1.99
C LEU A 69 -1.11 12.32 2.61
N PRO A 70 -0.82 13.52 2.09
CA PRO A 70 -1.48 14.74 2.54
C PRO A 70 -3.00 14.65 2.45
N TYR A 71 -3.71 15.26 3.42
CA TYR A 71 -5.17 15.21 3.49
C TYR A 71 -5.87 15.59 2.17
N LYS A 72 -5.38 16.63 1.49
CA LYS A 72 -5.95 17.07 0.21
C LYS A 72 -5.89 16.00 -0.88
N ASP A 73 -4.79 15.25 -0.92
CA ASP A 73 -4.56 14.19 -1.89
C ASP A 73 -5.40 12.95 -1.54
N CYS A 74 -5.53 12.65 -0.24
CA CYS A 74 -6.47 11.64 0.26
C CYS A 74 -7.90 11.96 -0.14
N LEU A 75 -8.35 13.18 0.12
CA LEU A 75 -9.71 13.61 -0.19
C LEU A 75 -9.97 13.57 -1.71
N SER A 76 -9.05 14.08 -2.51
CA SER A 76 -9.15 14.02 -3.97
C SER A 76 -9.26 12.58 -4.47
N SER A 77 -8.40 11.69 -3.97
CA SER A 77 -8.41 10.27 -4.32
C SER A 77 -9.71 9.60 -3.87
N PHE A 78 -10.15 9.83 -2.63
CA PHE A 78 -11.40 9.30 -2.12
C PHE A 78 -12.59 9.70 -2.98
N MET A 79 -12.71 11.00 -3.30
CA MET A 79 -13.80 11.52 -4.13
C MET A 79 -13.80 10.90 -5.53
N LYS A 80 -12.61 10.65 -6.10
CA LYS A 80 -12.49 9.97 -7.39
C LYS A 80 -13.00 8.52 -7.31
N TYR A 81 -12.64 7.78 -6.26
CA TYR A 81 -13.09 6.40 -6.09
C TYR A 81 -14.56 6.29 -5.72
N ALA A 82 -15.08 7.18 -4.87
CA ALA A 82 -16.45 7.12 -4.40
C ALA A 82 -17.49 7.60 -5.44
N PHE A 83 -17.16 8.64 -6.20
CA PHE A 83 -18.10 9.23 -7.16
C PHE A 83 -17.75 8.94 -8.62
N GLY A 84 -16.51 8.50 -8.93
CA GLY A 84 -16.06 8.39 -10.31
C GLY A 84 -16.05 9.77 -11.02
N GLU A 85 -15.96 9.74 -12.34
CA GLU A 85 -15.88 10.98 -13.15
C GLU A 85 -17.25 11.58 -13.49
N ARG A 86 -18.32 10.79 -13.43
CA ARG A 86 -19.65 11.16 -13.99
C ARG A 86 -20.76 11.32 -12.95
N GLN A 87 -20.54 10.96 -11.70
CA GLN A 87 -21.60 11.06 -10.69
C GLN A 87 -21.74 12.49 -10.15
N LYS A 88 -23.00 12.93 -9.94
CA LYS A 88 -23.28 14.17 -9.24
C LYS A 88 -22.82 14.06 -7.79
N LYS A 89 -21.96 14.96 -7.38
CA LYS A 89 -21.47 15.05 -6.01
C LYS A 89 -22.56 15.68 -5.13
N HIS A 90 -23.16 14.89 -4.26
CA HIS A 90 -24.14 15.39 -3.29
C HIS A 90 -23.41 16.07 -2.12
N PRO A 91 -23.76 17.31 -1.74
CA PRO A 91 -23.05 18.05 -0.69
C PRO A 91 -22.96 17.31 0.65
N ASN A 92 -24.04 16.60 1.04
CA ASN A 92 -24.06 15.83 2.27
C ASN A 92 -23.06 14.66 2.24
N LEU A 93 -23.02 13.91 1.14
CA LEU A 93 -22.08 12.80 0.97
C LEU A 93 -20.63 13.27 0.97
N ILE A 94 -20.35 14.45 0.43
CA ILE A 94 -19.01 15.05 0.50
C ILE A 94 -18.61 15.27 1.95
N LYS A 95 -19.47 15.90 2.77
CA LYS A 95 -19.20 16.15 4.19
C LYS A 95 -18.97 14.86 4.99
N ILE A 96 -19.74 13.81 4.70
CA ILE A 96 -19.55 12.51 5.32
C ILE A 96 -18.20 11.91 4.87
N GLY A 97 -17.91 11.99 3.57
CA GLY A 97 -16.65 11.52 3.00
C GLY A 97 -15.41 12.19 3.58
N GLU A 98 -15.45 13.51 3.84
CA GLU A 98 -14.39 14.24 4.52
C GLU A 98 -14.07 13.61 5.89
N LYS A 99 -15.09 13.26 6.66
CA LYS A 99 -14.93 12.59 7.97
C LYS A 99 -14.38 11.16 7.86
N ILE A 100 -14.74 10.44 6.80
CA ILE A 100 -14.18 9.12 6.52
C ILE A 100 -12.70 9.24 6.18
N VAL A 101 -12.32 10.23 5.35
CA VAL A 101 -10.92 10.47 4.97
C VAL A 101 -10.06 10.84 6.17
N GLU A 102 -10.56 11.63 7.13
CA GLU A 102 -9.86 11.92 8.38
C GLU A 102 -9.48 10.62 9.13
N LYS A 103 -10.36 9.62 9.13
CA LYS A 103 -10.12 8.31 9.77
C LYS A 103 -9.10 7.44 9.01
N CYS A 104 -8.87 7.69 7.73
CA CYS A 104 -7.85 6.99 6.94
C CYS A 104 -6.42 7.39 7.30
N ARG A 105 -6.20 8.50 8.01
CA ARG A 105 -4.88 8.95 8.51
C ARG A 105 -3.78 8.92 7.44
N GLY A 106 -4.07 9.43 6.25
CA GLY A 106 -3.08 9.49 5.17
C GLY A 106 -2.76 8.16 4.47
N ASN A 107 -3.43 7.06 4.83
CA ASN A 107 -3.18 5.75 4.22
C ASN A 107 -3.89 5.61 2.87
N PRO A 108 -3.15 5.52 1.73
CA PRO A 108 -3.74 5.47 0.39
C PRO A 108 -4.62 4.25 0.16
N LEU A 109 -4.25 3.09 0.75
CA LEU A 109 -5.02 1.86 0.61
C LEU A 109 -6.37 1.97 1.32
N ALA A 110 -6.42 2.55 2.53
CA ALA A 110 -7.67 2.80 3.25
C ALA A 110 -8.58 3.74 2.45
N VAL A 111 -8.03 4.84 1.94
CA VAL A 111 -8.75 5.82 1.10
C VAL A 111 -9.36 5.16 -0.13
N ARG A 112 -8.58 4.38 -0.86
CA ARG A 112 -9.03 3.66 -2.06
C ARG A 112 -10.12 2.65 -1.72
N THR A 113 -9.90 1.83 -0.69
CA THR A 113 -10.83 0.76 -0.30
C THR A 113 -12.18 1.33 0.09
N LEU A 114 -12.21 2.36 0.95
CA LEU A 114 -13.47 2.96 1.39
C LEU A 114 -14.15 3.77 0.28
N GLY A 115 -13.39 4.48 -0.54
CA GLY A 115 -13.96 5.14 -1.71
C GLY A 115 -14.62 4.13 -2.66
N SER A 116 -13.95 3.01 -2.93
CA SER A 116 -14.51 1.96 -3.78
C SER A 116 -15.71 1.25 -3.14
N LEU A 117 -15.72 1.07 -1.82
CA LEU A 117 -16.85 0.51 -1.08
C LEU A 117 -18.12 1.35 -1.22
N LEU A 118 -17.96 2.67 -1.27
CA LEU A 118 -19.05 3.64 -1.36
C LEU A 118 -19.41 4.02 -2.81
N TYR A 119 -18.71 3.43 -3.78
CA TYR A 119 -18.95 3.71 -5.19
C TYR A 119 -20.37 3.33 -5.61
N GLY A 120 -21.05 4.27 -6.26
CA GLY A 120 -22.38 4.03 -6.84
C GLY A 120 -23.54 4.09 -5.85
N THR A 121 -23.30 4.28 -4.54
CA THR A 121 -24.38 4.46 -3.57
C THR A 121 -24.57 5.93 -3.20
N THR A 122 -25.83 6.36 -3.17
CA THR A 122 -26.24 7.70 -2.70
C THR A 122 -26.97 7.63 -1.37
N ASP A 123 -27.02 6.47 -0.74
CA ASP A 123 -27.66 6.25 0.55
C ASP A 123 -26.80 6.88 1.67
N GLU A 124 -27.26 8.01 2.20
CA GLU A 124 -26.58 8.74 3.29
C GLU A 124 -26.42 7.89 4.55
N HIS A 125 -27.40 7.05 4.90
CA HIS A 125 -27.33 6.16 6.07
C HIS A 125 -26.20 5.13 5.94
N TYR A 126 -25.98 4.62 4.74
CA TYR A 126 -24.87 3.70 4.51
C TYR A 126 -23.51 4.40 4.63
N TRP A 127 -23.39 5.63 4.11
CA TRP A 127 -22.18 6.45 4.28
C TRP A 127 -21.92 6.77 5.76
N GLU A 128 -22.99 7.10 6.51
CA GLU A 128 -22.90 7.32 7.96
C GLU A 128 -22.50 6.06 8.72
N TYR A 129 -23.06 4.90 8.37
CA TYR A 129 -22.65 3.61 8.91
C TYR A 129 -21.15 3.36 8.72
N VAL A 130 -20.59 3.62 7.52
CA VAL A 130 -19.17 3.49 7.25
C VAL A 130 -18.36 4.48 8.09
N ARG A 131 -18.82 5.73 8.21
CA ARG A 131 -18.18 6.76 9.04
C ARG A 131 -18.15 6.38 10.51
N ASP A 132 -19.24 5.90 11.07
CA ASP A 132 -19.44 5.74 12.50
C ASP A 132 -19.20 4.32 13.02
N ASN A 133 -18.77 3.42 12.16
CA ASN A 133 -18.52 2.02 12.51
C ASN A 133 -17.54 1.88 13.68
N ASP A 134 -17.87 1.00 14.62
CA ASP A 134 -17.07 0.76 15.82
C ASP A 134 -15.66 0.21 15.55
N ILE A 135 -15.43 -0.31 14.36
CA ILE A 135 -14.11 -0.80 13.94
C ILE A 135 -13.03 0.29 14.03
N TRP A 136 -13.41 1.57 13.93
CA TRP A 136 -12.48 2.69 14.07
C TRP A 136 -11.97 2.89 15.49
N LYS A 137 -12.67 2.34 16.48
CA LYS A 137 -12.32 2.43 17.91
C LYS A 137 -11.29 1.38 18.33
N LEU A 138 -11.05 0.37 17.50
CA LEU A 138 -10.10 -0.68 17.82
C LEU A 138 -8.67 -0.12 17.86
N LYS A 139 -7.94 -0.48 18.92
CA LYS A 139 -6.51 -0.17 18.99
C LYS A 139 -5.79 -0.91 17.87
N GLN A 140 -4.97 -0.17 17.14
CA GLN A 140 -4.19 -0.73 16.03
C GLN A 140 -2.77 -1.00 16.50
N THR A 141 -2.30 -2.20 16.27
CA THR A 141 -0.87 -2.57 16.37
C THR A 141 -0.27 -2.63 14.97
N ALA A 142 1.05 -2.67 14.87
CA ALA A 142 1.75 -2.68 13.58
C ALA A 142 1.39 -3.87 12.66
N ASN A 143 0.86 -4.95 13.25
CA ASN A 143 0.51 -6.18 12.52
C ASN A 143 -1.02 -6.34 12.33
N ASP A 144 -1.83 -5.38 12.78
CA ASP A 144 -3.28 -5.49 12.66
C ASP A 144 -3.75 -5.16 11.24
N ILE A 145 -4.86 -5.80 10.85
CA ILE A 145 -5.54 -5.49 9.61
C ILE A 145 -6.13 -4.09 9.70
N LEU A 146 -5.84 -3.24 8.71
CA LEU A 146 -6.43 -1.89 8.63
C LEU A 146 -7.96 -1.96 8.75
N PRO A 147 -8.59 -1.12 9.59
CA PRO A 147 -10.04 -1.07 9.76
C PRO A 147 -10.81 -0.98 8.44
N ALA A 148 -10.30 -0.19 7.50
CA ALA A 148 -10.87 -0.05 6.17
C ALA A 148 -10.94 -1.38 5.39
N LEU A 149 -9.88 -2.20 5.48
CA LEU A 149 -9.84 -3.51 4.82
C LEU A 149 -10.81 -4.48 5.49
N ARG A 150 -10.87 -4.48 6.81
CA ARG A 150 -11.79 -5.32 7.57
C ARG A 150 -13.23 -4.96 7.28
N LEU A 151 -13.56 -3.66 7.28
CA LEU A 151 -14.89 -3.18 6.94
C LEU A 151 -15.29 -3.62 5.52
N SER A 152 -14.37 -3.52 4.56
CA SER A 152 -14.59 -3.98 3.19
C SER A 152 -14.82 -5.49 3.11
N TYR A 153 -14.06 -6.29 3.87
CA TYR A 153 -14.23 -7.73 3.96
C TYR A 153 -15.60 -8.10 4.55
N ASP A 154 -16.02 -7.40 5.60
CA ASP A 154 -17.31 -7.65 6.27
C ASP A 154 -18.51 -7.38 5.35
N GLN A 155 -18.33 -6.56 4.32
CA GLN A 155 -19.34 -6.27 3.29
C GLN A 155 -19.34 -7.27 2.11
N LEU A 156 -18.38 -8.18 2.04
CA LEU A 156 -18.35 -9.20 0.99
C LEU A 156 -19.53 -10.17 1.12
N SER A 157 -20.07 -10.59 -0.02
CA SER A 157 -21.03 -11.70 -0.05
C SER A 157 -20.39 -12.99 0.51
N PRO A 158 -21.22 -13.95 0.99
CA PRO A 158 -20.71 -15.23 1.52
C PRO A 158 -19.76 -15.96 0.54
N HIS A 159 -20.09 -15.96 -0.75
CA HIS A 159 -19.24 -16.59 -1.78
C HIS A 159 -17.87 -15.92 -1.89
N LEU A 160 -17.83 -14.59 -1.89
CA LEU A 160 -16.56 -13.86 -1.97
C LEU A 160 -15.72 -14.04 -0.71
N ARG A 161 -16.34 -14.15 0.48
CA ARG A 161 -15.60 -14.48 1.72
C ARG A 161 -14.98 -15.87 1.66
N GLN A 162 -15.70 -16.86 1.09
CA GLN A 162 -15.15 -18.21 0.88
C GLN A 162 -13.96 -18.18 -0.09
N CYS A 163 -14.08 -17.45 -1.21
CA CYS A 163 -12.96 -17.28 -2.14
C CYS A 163 -11.76 -16.63 -1.48
N PHE A 164 -11.97 -15.60 -0.65
CA PHE A 164 -10.92 -14.93 0.08
C PHE A 164 -10.25 -15.87 1.10
N ALA A 165 -11.06 -16.65 1.84
CA ALA A 165 -10.56 -17.66 2.77
C ALA A 165 -9.73 -18.73 2.06
N TYR A 166 -10.14 -19.14 0.86
CA TYR A 166 -9.38 -20.10 0.04
C TYR A 166 -7.98 -19.60 -0.30
N CYS A 167 -7.82 -18.29 -0.56
CA CYS A 167 -6.50 -17.72 -0.82
C CYS A 167 -5.53 -17.89 0.35
N SER A 168 -6.02 -18.04 1.59
CA SER A 168 -5.17 -18.22 2.78
C SER A 168 -4.51 -19.60 2.88
N ILE A 169 -4.94 -20.58 2.05
CA ILE A 169 -4.38 -21.93 2.02
C ILE A 169 -3.01 -21.94 1.33
N PHE A 170 -2.78 -20.99 0.44
CA PHE A 170 -1.52 -20.88 -0.29
C PHE A 170 -0.45 -20.22 0.58
N PRO A 171 0.78 -20.78 0.61
CA PRO A 171 1.86 -20.16 1.34
C PRO A 171 2.12 -18.75 0.77
N LYS A 172 2.50 -17.88 1.66
CA LYS A 172 3.06 -16.59 1.26
C LYS A 172 4.48 -16.84 0.75
N ASP A 173 4.81 -16.34 -0.44
CA ASP A 173 6.06 -16.53 -1.17
C ASP A 173 7.32 -16.67 -0.30
#